data_f5995066e355aec4feaf3f628b5ee54f
#
_entry.id   f5995066e355aec4feaf3f628b5ee54f
#
_cell.length_a   1.000
_cell.length_b   1.000
_cell.length_c   1.000
_cell.angle_alpha   90.00
_cell.angle_beta   90.00
_cell.angle_gamma   90.00
#
_symmetry.space_group_name_H-M   'P 1'
#
loop_
_entity.id
_entity.type
_entity.pdbx_description
1 polymer ?
#
loop_
_entity_poly.entity_id
_entity_poly.type
_entity_poly.pdbx_seq_one_letter_code
_entity_poly.pdbx_strand_id
1 'polypeptide(L)'
;MQDLKVISKHYAKALKNHTKSDLALLEEIVVGLKNVAEAIKLYKLNQVLAHVSLKVKKEVVLEILEKITPTKACSVLKPVMEIVLKNNRLDMLELVAEELSFDSKRTLEATLLVPQKLENSELEAVRQKLQARFNAPVEIAQDTWSKKGISLSVSSLDLEIGFSKEDILKKIEKQVIQSI
;
A
#
# COMPACT_ATOMS: atom_id res chain seq x y z
N MET A 1 -1.64 -18.19 -15.22
CA MET A 1 -2.38 -17.09 -14.56
C MET A 1 -1.90 -16.78 -13.15
N GLN A 2 -1.49 -17.77 -12.33
CA GLN A 2 -0.95 -17.51 -10.99
C GLN A 2 0.33 -16.65 -11.01
N ASP A 3 1.24 -16.86 -11.96
CA ASP A 3 2.51 -16.11 -12.03
C ASP A 3 2.34 -14.60 -12.29
N LEU A 4 1.38 -14.20 -13.12
CA LEU A 4 1.12 -12.78 -13.41
C LEU A 4 0.63 -12.03 -12.18
N LYS A 5 -0.20 -12.67 -11.35
CA LYS A 5 -0.71 -12.07 -10.11
C LYS A 5 0.38 -11.91 -9.03
N VAL A 6 1.34 -12.83 -8.99
CA VAL A 6 2.50 -12.71 -8.09
C VAL A 6 3.40 -11.57 -8.56
N ILE A 7 3.65 -11.48 -9.85
CA ILE A 7 4.48 -10.43 -10.43
C ILE A 7 3.83 -9.05 -10.27
N SER A 8 2.50 -8.92 -10.49
CA SER A 8 1.79 -7.64 -10.29
C SER A 8 1.92 -7.13 -8.86
N LYS A 9 1.85 -8.03 -7.86
CA LYS A 9 2.09 -7.69 -6.45
C LYS A 9 3.50 -7.15 -6.19
N HIS A 10 4.51 -7.70 -6.85
CA HIS A 10 5.87 -7.18 -6.70
C HIS A 10 6.03 -5.77 -7.27
N TYR A 11 5.43 -5.47 -8.43
CA TYR A 11 5.42 -4.12 -9.00
C TYR A 11 4.62 -3.15 -8.13
N ALA A 12 3.44 -3.56 -7.66
CA ALA A 12 2.62 -2.76 -6.75
C ALA A 12 3.40 -2.43 -5.46
N LYS A 13 4.05 -3.43 -4.85
CA LYS A 13 4.89 -3.23 -3.66
C LYS A 13 6.05 -2.28 -3.92
N ALA A 14 6.72 -2.38 -5.06
CA ALA A 14 7.82 -1.48 -5.42
C ALA A 14 7.35 -0.04 -5.58
N LEU A 15 6.23 0.19 -6.26
CA LEU A 15 5.59 1.50 -6.40
C LEU A 15 5.19 2.09 -5.05
N LYS A 16 4.55 1.30 -4.20
CA LYS A 16 4.15 1.69 -2.85
C LYS A 16 5.35 2.09 -1.98
N ASN A 17 6.44 1.31 -2.03
CA ASN A 17 7.66 1.64 -1.30
C ASN A 17 8.32 2.93 -1.81
N HIS A 18 8.20 3.22 -3.10
CA HIS A 18 8.77 4.43 -3.69
C HIS A 18 7.97 5.69 -3.30
N THR A 19 6.67 5.59 -3.22
CA THR A 19 5.79 6.72 -2.84
C THR A 19 5.86 7.08 -1.36
N LYS A 20 6.45 6.25 -0.51
CA LYS A 20 6.80 6.50 0.92
C LYS A 20 5.71 7.21 1.75
N SER A 21 4.45 6.92 1.61
CA SER A 21 3.39 7.57 2.38
C SER A 21 2.66 8.74 1.70
N ASP A 22 3.04 9.12 0.49
CA ASP A 22 2.29 10.10 -0.28
C ASP A 22 1.07 9.43 -0.93
N LEU A 23 -0.05 9.45 -0.22
CA LEU A 23 -1.31 8.85 -0.68
C LEU A 23 -1.84 9.56 -1.94
N ALA A 24 -1.67 10.88 -2.03
CA ALA A 24 -2.11 11.63 -3.20
C ALA A 24 -1.32 11.20 -4.45
N LEU A 25 0.00 11.06 -4.33
CA LEU A 25 0.83 10.55 -5.42
C LEU A 25 0.47 9.10 -5.78
N LEU A 26 0.15 8.27 -4.78
CA LEU A 26 -0.26 6.88 -5.02
C LEU A 26 -1.57 6.82 -5.80
N GLU A 27 -2.55 7.66 -5.47
CA GLU A 27 -3.82 7.77 -6.20
C GLU A 27 -3.59 8.25 -7.64
N GLU A 28 -2.75 9.25 -7.86
CA GLU A 28 -2.37 9.70 -9.20
C GLU A 28 -1.72 8.57 -10.02
N ILE A 29 -0.86 7.77 -9.40
CA ILE A 29 -0.22 6.60 -10.02
C ILE A 29 -1.26 5.54 -10.42
N VAL A 30 -2.21 5.25 -9.53
CA VAL A 30 -3.28 4.28 -9.79
C VAL A 30 -4.14 4.73 -10.96
N VAL A 31 -4.54 6.01 -10.98
CA VAL A 31 -5.31 6.58 -12.09
C VAL A 31 -4.50 6.54 -13.39
N GLY A 32 -3.24 6.93 -13.34
CA GLY A 32 -2.35 6.88 -14.50
C GLY A 32 -2.21 5.47 -15.08
N LEU A 33 -1.97 4.47 -14.22
CA LEU A 33 -1.88 3.08 -14.66
C LEU A 33 -3.18 2.55 -15.29
N LYS A 34 -4.35 2.88 -14.72
CA LYS A 34 -5.65 2.51 -15.27
C LYS A 34 -5.86 3.14 -16.65
N ASN A 35 -5.59 4.42 -16.78
CA ASN A 35 -5.76 5.13 -18.04
C ASN A 35 -4.82 4.57 -19.13
N VAL A 36 -3.57 4.24 -18.77
CA VAL A 36 -2.64 3.59 -19.72
C VAL A 36 -3.12 2.20 -20.10
N ALA A 37 -3.58 1.40 -19.13
CA ALA A 37 -4.10 0.05 -19.40
C ALA A 37 -5.34 0.10 -20.31
N GLU A 38 -6.23 1.05 -20.07
CA GLU A 38 -7.41 1.28 -20.91
C GLU A 38 -7.03 1.70 -22.33
N ALA A 39 -6.09 2.64 -22.48
CA ALA A 39 -5.58 3.04 -23.78
C ALA A 39 -4.95 1.87 -24.54
N ILE A 40 -4.16 1.03 -23.86
CA ILE A 40 -3.58 -0.18 -24.46
C ILE A 40 -4.65 -1.14 -24.97
N LYS A 41 -5.73 -1.33 -24.21
CA LYS A 41 -6.86 -2.19 -24.60
C LYS A 41 -7.65 -1.59 -25.76
N LEU A 42 -8.02 -0.31 -25.66
CA LEU A 42 -8.84 0.39 -26.65
C LEU A 42 -8.19 0.40 -28.02
N TYR A 43 -6.92 0.71 -28.10
CA TYR A 43 -6.15 0.77 -29.35
C TYR A 43 -5.49 -0.55 -29.73
N LYS A 44 -5.75 -1.64 -28.98
CA LYS A 44 -5.13 -2.96 -29.20
C LYS A 44 -3.60 -2.88 -29.35
N LEU A 45 -2.97 -2.01 -28.56
CA LEU A 45 -1.55 -1.70 -28.70
C LEU A 45 -0.66 -2.94 -28.53
N ASN A 46 -1.06 -3.93 -27.73
CA ASN A 46 -0.33 -5.19 -27.62
C ASN A 46 -0.16 -5.90 -28.95
N GLN A 47 -1.19 -5.86 -29.82
CA GLN A 47 -1.14 -6.47 -31.16
C GLN A 47 -0.35 -5.59 -32.12
N VAL A 48 -0.59 -4.29 -32.12
CA VAL A 48 0.10 -3.32 -33.01
C VAL A 48 1.59 -3.28 -32.68
N LEU A 49 1.94 -3.25 -31.41
CA LEU A 49 3.33 -3.17 -30.95
C LEU A 49 4.06 -4.52 -30.96
N ALA A 50 3.36 -5.66 -31.18
CA ALA A 50 3.99 -6.99 -31.15
C ALA A 50 5.21 -7.10 -32.07
N HIS A 51 5.12 -6.49 -33.26
CA HIS A 51 6.09 -6.62 -34.33
C HIS A 51 7.05 -5.44 -34.48
N VAL A 52 6.99 -4.42 -33.60
CA VAL A 52 7.88 -3.25 -33.66
C VAL A 52 9.06 -3.39 -32.66
N SER A 53 10.12 -2.64 -32.93
CA SER A 53 11.30 -2.64 -32.06
C SER A 53 10.99 -2.10 -30.66
N LEU A 54 11.77 -2.51 -29.67
CA LEU A 54 11.61 -2.06 -28.28
C LEU A 54 11.71 -0.52 -28.17
N LYS A 55 12.53 0.10 -29.02
CA LYS A 55 12.70 1.56 -29.04
C LYS A 55 11.38 2.25 -29.40
N VAL A 56 10.73 1.82 -30.47
CA VAL A 56 9.43 2.36 -30.91
C VAL A 56 8.33 2.07 -29.88
N LYS A 57 8.31 0.86 -29.29
CA LYS A 57 7.39 0.54 -28.19
C LYS A 57 7.50 1.55 -27.04
N LYS A 58 8.74 1.85 -26.62
CA LYS A 58 9.00 2.80 -25.55
C LYS A 58 8.53 4.21 -25.92
N GLU A 59 8.87 4.69 -27.09
CA GLU A 59 8.48 6.03 -27.56
C GLU A 59 6.96 6.19 -27.52
N VAL A 60 6.22 5.27 -28.10
CA VAL A 60 4.74 5.31 -28.15
C VAL A 60 4.12 5.24 -26.74
N VAL A 61 4.52 4.29 -25.93
CA VAL A 61 3.92 4.09 -24.60
C VAL A 61 4.27 5.21 -23.64
N LEU A 62 5.50 5.75 -23.70
CA LEU A 62 5.89 6.88 -22.88
C LEU A 62 5.21 8.18 -23.32
N GLU A 63 4.99 8.39 -24.61
CA GLU A 63 4.21 9.54 -25.10
C GLU A 63 2.76 9.48 -24.62
N ILE A 64 2.13 8.30 -24.65
CA ILE A 64 0.78 8.09 -24.09
C ILE A 64 0.80 8.40 -22.59
N LEU A 65 1.76 7.87 -21.84
CA LEU A 65 1.88 8.10 -20.41
C LEU A 65 1.99 9.59 -20.08
N GLU A 66 2.82 10.33 -20.83
CA GLU A 66 3.01 11.79 -20.63
C GLU A 66 1.73 12.60 -20.90
N LYS A 67 0.91 12.19 -21.87
CA LYS A 67 -0.32 12.90 -22.22
C LYS A 67 -1.46 12.67 -21.23
N ILE A 68 -1.51 11.50 -20.57
CA ILE A 68 -2.66 11.10 -19.76
C ILE A 68 -2.38 11.03 -18.26
N THR A 69 -1.12 11.25 -17.84
CA THR A 69 -0.73 11.13 -16.45
C THR A 69 -0.16 12.44 -15.92
N PRO A 70 -0.51 12.88 -14.69
CA PRO A 70 0.10 14.05 -14.05
C PRO A 70 1.63 13.94 -13.98
N THR A 71 2.32 15.08 -14.08
CA THR A 71 3.79 15.12 -14.19
C THR A 71 4.51 14.39 -13.07
N LYS A 72 4.01 14.48 -11.83
CA LYS A 72 4.61 13.80 -10.67
C LYS A 72 4.50 12.28 -10.79
N ALA A 73 3.30 11.78 -11.04
CA ALA A 73 3.07 10.35 -11.23
C ALA A 73 3.79 9.82 -12.49
N CYS A 74 3.85 10.60 -13.56
CA CYS A 74 4.56 10.28 -14.79
C CYS A 74 6.06 10.03 -14.53
N SER A 75 6.71 10.85 -13.71
CA SER A 75 8.14 10.68 -13.38
C SER A 75 8.44 9.37 -12.68
N VAL A 76 7.51 8.89 -11.83
CA VAL A 76 7.62 7.60 -11.13
C VAL A 76 7.29 6.43 -12.05
N LEU A 77 6.31 6.60 -12.94
CA LEU A 77 5.84 5.53 -13.82
C LEU A 77 6.79 5.28 -15.00
N LYS A 78 7.50 6.28 -15.50
CA LYS A 78 8.44 6.12 -16.64
C LYS A 78 9.41 4.94 -16.48
N PRO A 79 10.22 4.85 -15.42
CA PRO A 79 11.17 3.74 -15.25
C PRO A 79 10.46 2.39 -15.09
N VAL A 80 9.29 2.36 -14.46
CA VAL A 80 8.49 1.15 -14.32
C VAL A 80 7.97 0.67 -15.67
N MET A 81 7.45 1.59 -16.50
CA MET A 81 6.98 1.28 -17.85
C MET A 81 8.10 0.76 -18.75
N GLU A 82 9.32 1.28 -18.63
CA GLU A 82 10.46 0.73 -19.35
C GLU A 82 10.76 -0.72 -18.99
N ILE A 83 10.69 -1.08 -17.70
CA ILE A 83 10.88 -2.44 -17.23
C ILE A 83 9.74 -3.36 -17.72
N VAL A 84 8.51 -2.87 -17.65
CA VAL A 84 7.32 -3.60 -18.13
C VAL A 84 7.43 -3.90 -19.63
N LEU A 85 7.82 -2.90 -20.44
CA LEU A 85 8.02 -3.03 -21.87
C LEU A 85 9.17 -4.00 -22.22
N LYS A 86 10.29 -3.88 -21.51
CA LYS A 86 11.43 -4.80 -21.70
C LYS A 86 11.07 -6.27 -21.47
N ASN A 87 10.17 -6.50 -20.50
CA ASN A 87 9.71 -7.82 -20.14
C ASN A 87 8.46 -8.26 -20.92
N ASN A 88 7.97 -7.44 -21.84
CA ASN A 88 6.73 -7.66 -22.63
C ASN A 88 5.51 -7.98 -21.75
N ARG A 89 5.28 -7.17 -20.69
CA ARG A 89 4.28 -7.40 -19.64
C ARG A 89 3.22 -6.30 -19.57
N LEU A 90 2.86 -5.69 -20.69
CA LEU A 90 1.84 -4.62 -20.71
C LEU A 90 0.48 -5.06 -20.18
N ASP A 91 0.12 -6.34 -20.38
CA ASP A 91 -1.17 -6.89 -19.94
C ASP A 91 -1.34 -6.91 -18.40
N MET A 92 -0.25 -6.78 -17.65
CA MET A 92 -0.33 -6.79 -16.18
C MET A 92 -0.58 -5.41 -15.56
N LEU A 93 -0.55 -4.32 -16.33
CA LEU A 93 -0.70 -2.96 -15.79
C LEU A 93 -2.02 -2.78 -15.05
N GLU A 94 -3.10 -3.36 -15.56
CA GLU A 94 -4.40 -3.33 -14.91
C GLU A 94 -4.37 -4.05 -13.56
N LEU A 95 -3.76 -5.24 -13.50
CA LEU A 95 -3.59 -5.99 -12.26
C LEU A 95 -2.74 -5.23 -11.23
N VAL A 96 -1.70 -4.52 -11.69
CA VAL A 96 -0.89 -3.66 -10.80
C VAL A 96 -1.73 -2.51 -10.25
N ALA A 97 -2.56 -1.88 -11.09
CA ALA A 97 -3.44 -0.79 -10.66
C ALA A 97 -4.52 -1.29 -9.69
N GLU A 98 -5.05 -2.49 -9.88
CA GLU A 98 -6.00 -3.13 -8.97
C GLU A 98 -5.36 -3.43 -7.61
N GLU A 99 -4.18 -4.03 -7.58
CA GLU A 99 -3.46 -4.34 -6.34
C GLU A 99 -3.12 -3.06 -5.56
N LEU A 100 -2.72 -1.98 -6.24
CA LEU A 100 -2.49 -0.68 -5.62
C LEU A 100 -3.79 -0.05 -5.10
N SER A 101 -4.88 -0.13 -5.88
CA SER A 101 -6.20 0.39 -5.47
C SER A 101 -6.77 -0.36 -4.28
N PHE A 102 -6.56 -1.66 -4.22
CA PHE A 102 -7.00 -2.48 -3.10
C PHE A 102 -6.26 -2.08 -1.81
N ASP A 103 -4.96 -1.89 -1.90
CA ASP A 103 -4.13 -1.47 -0.77
C ASP A 103 -4.43 -0.03 -0.30
N SER A 104 -4.70 0.89 -1.23
CA SER A 104 -5.01 2.30 -0.89
C SER A 104 -6.40 2.47 -0.27
N LYS A 105 -7.36 1.61 -0.62
CA LYS A 105 -8.73 1.63 -0.07
C LYS A 105 -8.92 0.76 1.17
N ARG A 106 -7.89 0.03 1.57
CA ARG A 106 -7.99 -0.86 2.72
C ARG A 106 -7.96 -0.05 4.00
N THR A 107 -9.13 0.31 4.50
CA THR A 107 -9.28 0.82 5.86
C THR A 107 -8.90 -0.30 6.84
N LEU A 108 -7.93 -0.02 7.70
CA LEU A 108 -7.53 -0.95 8.74
C LEU A 108 -8.49 -0.83 9.91
N GLU A 109 -9.19 -1.89 10.22
CA GLU A 109 -10.01 -1.97 11.41
C GLU A 109 -9.13 -2.31 12.61
N ALA A 110 -9.03 -1.39 13.54
CA ALA A 110 -8.30 -1.55 14.79
C ALA A 110 -9.27 -1.59 15.97
N THR A 111 -9.10 -2.54 16.86
CA THR A 111 -9.84 -2.61 18.13
C THR A 111 -8.91 -2.21 19.26
N LEU A 112 -9.30 -1.17 19.99
CA LEU A 112 -8.56 -0.67 21.15
C LEU A 112 -9.31 -1.05 22.43
N LEU A 113 -8.71 -1.93 23.21
CA LEU A 113 -9.23 -2.32 24.53
C LEU A 113 -8.56 -1.48 25.61
N VAL A 114 -9.36 -0.75 26.39
CA VAL A 114 -8.88 0.18 27.43
C VAL A 114 -9.68 -0.01 28.72
N PRO A 115 -9.09 0.23 29.91
CA PRO A 115 -9.84 0.13 31.17
C PRO A 115 -10.96 1.18 31.28
N GLN A 116 -10.72 2.34 30.69
CA GLN A 116 -11.67 3.45 30.64
C GLN A 116 -11.65 4.03 29.21
N LYS A 117 -12.82 4.32 28.65
CA LYS A 117 -12.93 4.91 27.31
C LYS A 117 -12.13 6.21 27.22
N LEU A 118 -11.35 6.33 26.16
CA LEU A 118 -10.62 7.54 25.81
C LEU A 118 -11.58 8.62 25.30
N GLU A 119 -11.21 9.86 25.51
CA GLU A 119 -11.90 10.99 24.88
C GLU A 119 -11.65 11.02 23.36
N ASN A 120 -12.54 11.69 22.63
CA ASN A 120 -12.44 11.76 21.17
C ASN A 120 -11.14 12.38 20.68
N SER A 121 -10.58 13.33 21.42
CA SER A 121 -9.28 13.98 21.14
C SER A 121 -8.11 13.01 21.24
N GLU A 122 -8.12 12.15 22.26
CA GLU A 122 -7.10 11.13 22.48
C GLU A 122 -7.19 10.02 21.44
N LEU A 123 -8.43 9.59 21.12
CA LEU A 123 -8.69 8.59 20.09
C LEU A 123 -8.21 9.06 18.73
N GLU A 124 -8.43 10.34 18.39
CA GLU A 124 -7.98 10.92 17.14
C GLU A 124 -6.43 11.00 17.07
N ALA A 125 -5.77 11.33 18.17
CA ALA A 125 -4.31 11.32 18.26
C ALA A 125 -3.72 9.90 18.05
N VAL A 126 -4.38 8.88 18.59
CA VAL A 126 -4.01 7.47 18.36
C VAL A 126 -4.23 7.10 16.89
N ARG A 127 -5.39 7.49 16.32
CA ARG A 127 -5.71 7.25 14.89
C ARG A 127 -4.63 7.83 13.99
N GLN A 128 -4.27 9.10 14.16
CA GLN A 128 -3.25 9.76 13.34
C GLN A 128 -1.89 9.06 13.42
N LYS A 129 -1.46 8.64 14.62
CA LYS A 129 -0.22 7.88 14.79
C LYS A 129 -0.25 6.53 14.10
N LEU A 130 -1.38 5.82 14.16
CA LEU A 130 -1.56 4.53 13.48
C LEU A 130 -1.60 4.71 11.96
N GLN A 131 -2.31 5.74 11.47
CA GLN A 131 -2.33 6.07 10.04
C GLN A 131 -0.92 6.39 9.52
N ALA A 132 -0.15 7.20 10.24
CA ALA A 132 1.22 7.50 9.89
C ALA A 132 2.14 6.26 9.90
N ARG A 133 1.91 5.33 10.83
CA ARG A 133 2.73 4.12 10.96
C ARG A 133 2.40 3.06 9.91
N PHE A 134 1.12 2.87 9.62
CA PHE A 134 0.65 1.84 8.67
C PHE A 134 0.47 2.35 7.25
N ASN A 135 0.53 3.67 7.08
CA ASN A 135 0.30 4.33 5.81
C ASN A 135 -1.02 3.90 5.15
N ALA A 136 -2.07 3.80 5.94
CA ALA A 136 -3.41 3.40 5.53
C ALA A 136 -4.45 4.11 6.42
N PRO A 137 -5.66 4.36 5.91
CA PRO A 137 -6.76 4.81 6.74
C PRO A 137 -7.03 3.80 7.86
N VAL A 138 -7.21 4.29 9.10
CA VAL A 138 -7.47 3.43 10.26
C VAL A 138 -8.78 3.84 10.89
N GLU A 139 -9.69 2.89 11.05
CA GLU A 139 -10.88 3.03 11.88
C GLU A 139 -10.63 2.33 13.21
N ILE A 140 -10.87 3.06 14.32
CA ILE A 140 -10.62 2.52 15.66
C ILE A 140 -11.96 2.35 16.35
N ALA A 141 -12.30 1.10 16.65
CA ALA A 141 -13.34 0.76 17.60
C ALA A 141 -12.71 0.68 19.01
N GLN A 142 -13.27 1.40 19.97
CA GLN A 142 -12.79 1.27 21.35
C GLN A 142 -13.79 0.48 22.19
N ASP A 143 -13.25 -0.45 22.98
CA ASP A 143 -14.05 -1.23 23.92
C ASP A 143 -13.38 -1.25 25.30
N THR A 144 -14.15 -1.55 26.34
CA THR A 144 -13.66 -1.57 27.71
C THR A 144 -13.39 -3.00 28.15
N TRP A 145 -12.28 -3.19 28.84
CA TRP A 145 -11.97 -4.48 29.45
C TRP A 145 -11.64 -4.34 30.93
N SER A 146 -11.78 -5.45 31.67
CA SER A 146 -11.55 -5.48 33.12
C SER A 146 -10.06 -5.50 33.53
N LYS A 147 -9.13 -5.75 32.59
CA LYS A 147 -7.70 -5.80 32.89
C LYS A 147 -7.08 -4.40 32.94
N LYS A 148 -6.11 -4.21 33.85
CA LYS A 148 -5.33 -2.98 33.93
C LYS A 148 -4.28 -2.95 32.81
N GLY A 149 -4.59 -2.28 31.71
CA GLY A 149 -3.71 -2.18 30.56
C GLY A 149 -4.43 -1.75 29.31
N ILE A 150 -3.69 -1.66 28.21
CA ILE A 150 -4.19 -1.28 26.90
C ILE A 150 -3.84 -2.41 25.94
N SER A 151 -4.78 -2.85 25.12
CA SER A 151 -4.50 -3.73 23.99
C SER A 151 -5.02 -3.11 22.71
N LEU A 152 -4.20 -3.17 21.67
CA LEU A 152 -4.54 -2.77 20.31
C LEU A 152 -4.42 -3.99 19.42
N SER A 153 -5.50 -4.36 18.76
CA SER A 153 -5.49 -5.42 17.74
C SER A 153 -5.88 -4.84 16.39
N VAL A 154 -5.19 -5.28 15.34
CA VAL A 154 -5.49 -4.95 13.94
C VAL A 154 -5.70 -6.25 13.20
N SER A 155 -6.95 -6.68 13.09
CA SER A 155 -7.31 -8.00 12.56
C SER A 155 -6.80 -8.27 11.15
N SER A 156 -6.78 -7.24 10.30
CA SER A 156 -6.32 -7.34 8.92
C SER A 156 -4.81 -7.54 8.77
N LEU A 157 -4.02 -7.29 9.83
CA LEU A 157 -2.57 -7.43 9.85
C LEU A 157 -2.10 -8.56 10.77
N ASP A 158 -3.02 -9.26 11.41
CA ASP A 158 -2.74 -10.27 12.46
C ASP A 158 -1.79 -9.71 13.54
N LEU A 159 -2.01 -8.42 13.88
CA LEU A 159 -1.17 -7.69 14.82
C LEU A 159 -1.93 -7.46 16.12
N GLU A 160 -1.34 -7.90 17.23
CA GLU A 160 -1.81 -7.61 18.57
C GLU A 160 -0.68 -7.00 19.39
N ILE A 161 -0.91 -5.82 19.97
CA ILE A 161 0.03 -5.13 20.84
C ILE A 161 -0.67 -4.86 22.17
N GLY A 162 -0.24 -5.55 23.22
CA GLY A 162 -0.75 -5.37 24.57
C GLY A 162 0.29 -4.74 25.50
N PHE A 163 -0.14 -3.84 26.35
CA PHE A 163 0.62 -3.28 27.47
C PHE A 163 -0.21 -3.44 28.75
N SER A 164 -0.01 -4.55 29.44
CA SER A 164 -0.56 -4.72 30.78
C SER A 164 0.52 -4.46 31.83
N LYS A 165 0.11 -4.10 33.04
CA LYS A 165 1.04 -3.98 34.19
C LYS A 165 1.78 -5.30 34.42
N GLU A 166 1.10 -6.41 34.21
CA GLU A 166 1.66 -7.77 34.37
C GLU A 166 2.74 -8.07 33.32
N ASP A 167 2.52 -7.65 32.08
CA ASP A 167 3.51 -7.84 31.00
C ASP A 167 4.76 -6.99 31.21
N ILE A 168 4.59 -5.79 31.75
CA ILE A 168 5.72 -4.92 32.12
C ILE A 168 6.52 -5.55 33.24
N LEU A 169 5.86 -6.04 34.29
CA LEU A 169 6.53 -6.71 35.40
C LEU A 169 7.30 -7.96 34.94
N LYS A 170 6.67 -8.82 34.11
CA LYS A 170 7.36 -9.99 33.53
C LYS A 170 8.58 -9.61 32.69
N LYS A 171 8.50 -8.52 31.93
CA LYS A 171 9.65 -8.02 31.16
C LYS A 171 10.78 -7.53 32.08
N ILE A 172 10.46 -6.82 33.15
CA ILE A 172 11.46 -6.36 34.14
C ILE A 172 12.10 -7.57 34.83
N GLU A 173 11.32 -8.53 35.32
CA GLU A 173 11.83 -9.75 35.93
C GLU A 173 12.78 -10.50 34.98
N LYS A 174 12.40 -10.64 33.71
CA LYS A 174 13.23 -11.32 32.71
C LYS A 174 14.54 -10.58 32.43
N GLN A 175 14.52 -9.24 32.40
CA GLN A 175 15.74 -8.44 32.24
C GLN A 175 16.65 -8.53 33.48
N VAL A 176 16.09 -8.52 34.67
CA VAL A 176 16.87 -8.68 35.91
C VAL A 176 17.55 -10.05 35.97
N ILE A 177 16.82 -11.13 35.62
CA ILE A 177 17.39 -12.51 35.59
C ILE A 177 18.49 -12.65 34.53
N GLN A 178 18.40 -11.92 33.41
CA GLN A 178 19.43 -11.97 32.36
C GLN A 178 20.66 -11.11 32.67
N SER A 179 20.61 -10.25 33.67
CA SER A 179 21.70 -9.35 34.08
C SER A 179 22.47 -9.86 35.32
N ILE A 180 22.08 -11.01 35.85
CA ILE A 180 22.78 -11.76 36.93
C ILE A 180 23.50 -12.96 36.31
#